data_df1dfaf76dea68bea85d25a79e5b1097
#
_entry.id   df1dfaf76dea68bea85d25a79e5b1097
#
_cell.length_a   1.000
_cell.length_b   1.000
_cell.length_c   1.000
_cell.angle_alpha   90.00
_cell.angle_beta   90.00
_cell.angle_gamma   90.00
#
_symmetry.space_group_name_H-M   'P 1'
#
loop_
_entity.id
_entity.type
_entity.pdbx_description
1 polymer ?
#
loop_
_entity_poly.entity_id
_entity_poly.type
_entity_poly.pdbx_seq_one_letter_code
_entity_poly.pdbx_strand_id
1 'polypeptide(L)'
;MKKIAFALLVAAGIGATYSFTSSQESAQAQSMVVNPVKIGTAIGDEAPDIVMDGIDGKPMKLSSLRGRIVLIDFWASWCGPCRRENPNVVSAYEKYKKAKWKNAKGFEIFSVSLDQNVDAWKAAIEKDGLAWNYHVSDLKGWQNGAAAVYGVTSIPMSFLIDENGIIVAKNLRGLELHKQLDVHVKSL
;
A
#
# COMPACT_ATOMS: atom_id res chain seq x y z
N MET A 1 93.80 46.03 -26.30
CA MET A 1 93.36 45.23 -25.23
C MET A 1 92.20 45.99 -24.59
N LYS A 2 90.99 45.79 -25.08
CA LYS A 2 89.81 46.59 -24.74
C LYS A 2 88.94 45.82 -23.77
N LYS A 3 88.66 46.41 -22.60
CA LYS A 3 87.72 45.93 -21.61
C LYS A 3 86.31 46.37 -22.02
N ILE A 4 85.43 45.41 -22.19
CA ILE A 4 84.00 45.68 -22.41
C ILE A 4 83.30 45.36 -21.11
N ALA A 5 82.64 46.38 -20.51
CA ALA A 5 81.79 46.21 -19.36
C ALA A 5 80.38 45.81 -19.81
N PHE A 6 79.87 44.77 -19.27
CA PHE A 6 78.49 44.38 -19.48
C PHE A 6 77.64 44.80 -18.33
N ALA A 7 76.65 45.67 -18.61
CA ALA A 7 75.70 46.16 -17.61
C ALA A 7 74.59 45.10 -17.44
N LEU A 8 74.36 44.68 -16.23
CA LEU A 8 73.26 43.81 -15.84
C LEU A 8 71.98 44.65 -15.63
N LEU A 9 71.03 44.47 -16.51
CA LEU A 9 69.66 44.96 -16.33
C LEU A 9 68.88 43.93 -15.45
N VAL A 10 68.49 44.37 -14.26
CA VAL A 10 67.57 43.64 -13.39
C VAL A 10 66.14 43.95 -13.82
N ALA A 11 65.49 43.04 -14.46
CA ALA A 11 64.06 43.11 -14.73
C ALA A 11 63.28 42.57 -13.52
N ALA A 12 62.55 43.46 -12.84
CA ALA A 12 61.64 43.06 -11.78
C ALA A 12 60.37 42.45 -12.40
N GLY A 13 60.29 41.10 -12.34
CA GLY A 13 59.12 40.35 -12.70
C GLY A 13 58.05 40.40 -11.59
N ILE A 14 56.95 41.04 -11.83
CA ILE A 14 55.77 40.99 -10.97
C ILE A 14 55.08 39.65 -11.20
N GLY A 15 55.37 38.71 -10.26
CA GLY A 15 54.67 37.43 -10.24
C GLY A 15 53.27 37.60 -9.69
N ALA A 16 52.26 37.58 -10.60
CA ALA A 16 50.87 37.44 -10.19
C ALA A 16 50.63 35.99 -9.78
N THR A 17 50.53 35.74 -8.46
CA THR A 17 50.11 34.46 -7.92
C THR A 17 48.60 34.33 -8.13
N TYR A 18 48.20 33.54 -9.14
CA TYR A 18 46.81 33.10 -9.27
C TYR A 18 46.55 32.09 -8.18
N SER A 19 45.86 32.52 -7.10
CA SER A 19 45.30 31.61 -6.11
C SER A 19 44.09 30.90 -6.73
N PHE A 20 44.28 29.64 -7.10
CA PHE A 20 43.18 28.75 -7.49
C PHE A 20 42.45 28.37 -6.23
N THR A 21 41.38 29.10 -5.88
CA THR A 21 40.43 28.69 -4.87
C THR A 21 39.61 27.56 -5.48
N SER A 22 39.99 26.32 -5.22
CA SER A 22 39.11 25.15 -5.48
C SER A 22 37.90 25.28 -4.55
N SER A 23 36.80 25.79 -5.09
CA SER A 23 35.50 25.64 -4.45
C SER A 23 35.20 24.14 -4.38
N GLN A 24 35.47 23.52 -3.23
CA GLN A 24 34.93 22.22 -2.89
C GLN A 24 33.41 22.42 -2.75
N GLU A 25 32.72 22.22 -3.84
CA GLU A 25 31.30 22.00 -3.86
C GLU A 25 31.06 20.67 -3.14
N SER A 26 30.84 20.77 -1.83
CA SER A 26 30.41 19.65 -1.01
C SER A 26 29.02 19.26 -1.49
N ALA A 27 28.97 18.33 -2.44
CA ALA A 27 27.75 17.59 -2.75
C ALA A 27 27.31 16.90 -1.45
N GLN A 28 26.50 17.60 -0.65
CA GLN A 28 25.74 16.97 0.40
C GLN A 28 24.80 15.97 -0.29
N ALA A 29 25.25 14.72 -0.36
CA ALA A 29 24.36 13.60 -0.61
C ALA A 29 23.32 13.64 0.52
N GLN A 30 22.18 14.26 0.27
CA GLN A 30 21.01 14.11 1.10
C GLN A 30 20.70 12.61 1.09
N SER A 31 21.18 11.90 2.09
CA SER A 31 20.70 10.56 2.37
C SER A 31 19.19 10.70 2.55
N MET A 32 18.42 10.19 1.60
CA MET A 32 17.00 10.01 1.78
C MET A 32 16.86 9.13 3.03
N VAL A 33 16.48 9.74 4.14
CA VAL A 33 16.08 9.01 5.34
C VAL A 33 14.77 8.32 4.93
N VAL A 34 14.88 7.11 4.44
CA VAL A 34 13.73 6.23 4.25
C VAL A 34 13.27 5.89 5.67
N ASN A 35 12.31 6.66 6.17
CA ASN A 35 11.66 6.29 7.42
C ASN A 35 11.07 4.89 7.24
N PRO A 36 11.38 3.94 8.13
CA PRO A 36 10.80 2.60 8.02
C PRO A 36 9.28 2.73 8.02
N VAL A 37 8.63 2.09 7.04
CA VAL A 37 7.17 2.10 6.94
C VAL A 37 6.63 1.48 8.23
N LYS A 38 5.80 2.24 8.93
CA LYS A 38 5.19 1.80 10.18
C LYS A 38 4.11 0.77 9.88
N ILE A 39 4.10 -0.36 10.60
CA ILE A 39 2.97 -1.28 10.59
C ILE A 39 1.86 -0.71 11.47
N GLY A 40 0.67 -0.57 10.90
CA GLY A 40 -0.45 0.02 11.60
C GLY A 40 -1.71 0.09 10.74
N THR A 41 -2.71 0.84 11.21
CA THR A 41 -4.02 0.92 10.55
C THR A 41 -4.41 2.33 10.11
N ALA A 42 -3.47 3.28 10.14
CA ALA A 42 -3.67 4.61 9.56
C ALA A 42 -3.40 4.60 8.05
N ILE A 43 -3.94 5.59 7.33
CA ILE A 43 -3.57 5.80 5.93
C ILE A 43 -2.07 6.15 5.89
N GLY A 44 -1.32 5.46 5.02
CA GLY A 44 0.13 5.54 4.91
C GLY A 44 0.89 4.49 5.72
N ASP A 45 0.26 3.78 6.65
CA ASP A 45 0.87 2.65 7.35
C ASP A 45 0.86 1.39 6.45
N GLU A 46 1.79 0.48 6.65
CA GLU A 46 1.70 -0.87 6.12
C GLU A 46 0.66 -1.65 6.93
N ALA A 47 -0.32 -2.23 6.24
CA ALA A 47 -1.38 -3.00 6.85
C ALA A 47 -0.81 -4.21 7.62
N PRO A 48 -1.22 -4.45 8.88
CA PRO A 48 -0.86 -5.67 9.60
C PRO A 48 -1.25 -6.92 8.80
N ASP A 49 -0.37 -7.92 8.76
CA ASP A 49 -0.69 -9.16 8.05
C ASP A 49 -1.83 -9.91 8.75
N ILE A 50 -2.68 -10.54 7.94
CA ILE A 50 -3.77 -11.39 8.42
C ILE A 50 -3.47 -12.81 7.97
N VAL A 51 -3.40 -13.73 8.92
CA VAL A 51 -3.31 -15.16 8.67
C VAL A 51 -4.50 -15.82 9.35
N MET A 52 -5.42 -16.38 8.56
CA MET A 52 -6.66 -16.92 9.07
C MET A 52 -7.19 -18.02 8.14
N ASP A 53 -7.97 -18.95 8.67
CA ASP A 53 -8.49 -20.06 7.88
C ASP A 53 -9.58 -19.61 6.90
N GLY A 54 -9.49 -20.13 5.70
CA GLY A 54 -10.52 -20.00 4.68
C GLY A 54 -11.69 -20.95 4.90
N ILE A 55 -12.68 -20.89 4.00
CA ILE A 55 -13.89 -21.73 4.04
C ILE A 55 -13.56 -23.23 4.00
N ASP A 56 -12.46 -23.60 3.36
CA ASP A 56 -11.97 -24.97 3.25
C ASP A 56 -11.07 -25.40 4.43
N GLY A 57 -10.93 -24.57 5.44
CA GLY A 57 -10.09 -24.80 6.61
C GLY A 57 -8.59 -24.63 6.37
N LYS A 58 -8.18 -24.12 5.19
CA LYS A 58 -6.77 -23.87 4.91
C LYS A 58 -6.40 -22.44 5.22
N PRO A 59 -5.22 -22.21 5.79
CA PRO A 59 -4.78 -20.85 6.11
C PRO A 59 -4.54 -20.02 4.85
N MET A 60 -5.08 -18.81 4.84
CA MET A 60 -4.85 -17.77 3.84
C MET A 60 -4.11 -16.60 4.49
N LYS A 61 -3.23 -15.96 3.71
CA LYS A 61 -2.43 -14.84 4.18
C LYS A 61 -2.70 -13.61 3.32
N LEU A 62 -2.94 -12.47 3.96
CA LEU A 62 -3.08 -11.19 3.26
C LEU A 62 -1.79 -10.83 2.50
N SER A 63 -0.62 -11.08 3.11
CA SER A 63 0.68 -10.83 2.50
C SER A 63 0.93 -11.65 1.22
N SER A 64 0.22 -12.75 0.99
CA SER A 64 0.30 -13.50 -0.27
C SER A 64 -0.24 -12.72 -1.48
N LEU A 65 -0.97 -11.64 -1.23
CA LEU A 65 -1.55 -10.76 -2.25
C LEU A 65 -0.67 -9.54 -2.59
N ARG A 66 0.56 -9.46 -2.06
CA ARG A 66 1.49 -8.39 -2.42
C ARG A 66 1.66 -8.28 -3.94
N GLY A 67 1.75 -7.06 -4.41
CA GLY A 67 1.74 -6.74 -5.84
C GLY A 67 0.34 -6.51 -6.43
N ARG A 68 -0.73 -6.63 -5.63
CA ARG A 68 -2.12 -6.33 -6.01
C ARG A 68 -2.66 -5.15 -5.20
N ILE A 69 -3.63 -4.46 -5.75
CA ILE A 69 -4.54 -3.62 -4.96
C ILE A 69 -5.49 -4.57 -4.23
N VAL A 70 -5.64 -4.42 -2.93
CA VAL A 70 -6.51 -5.32 -2.13
C VAL A 70 -7.50 -4.52 -1.30
N LEU A 71 -8.77 -4.88 -1.40
CA LEU A 71 -9.80 -4.45 -0.47
C LEU A 71 -9.88 -5.46 0.67
N ILE A 72 -9.49 -5.04 1.87
CA ILE A 72 -9.75 -5.80 3.10
C ILE A 72 -11.14 -5.39 3.57
N ASP A 73 -12.07 -6.35 3.65
CA ASP A 73 -13.46 -6.08 3.99
C ASP A 73 -13.90 -6.89 5.21
N PHE A 74 -14.25 -6.19 6.29
CA PHE A 74 -14.79 -6.78 7.51
C PHE A 74 -16.31 -6.75 7.49
N TRP A 75 -16.91 -7.92 7.55
CA TRP A 75 -18.35 -8.12 7.40
C TRP A 75 -18.88 -9.31 8.21
N ALA A 76 -20.16 -9.63 8.11
CA ALA A 76 -20.73 -10.88 8.60
C ALA A 76 -22.06 -11.19 7.91
N SER A 77 -22.47 -12.47 7.90
CA SER A 77 -23.74 -12.92 7.33
C SER A 77 -24.96 -12.32 8.00
N TRP A 78 -24.88 -12.06 9.28
CA TRP A 78 -25.92 -11.44 10.12
C TRP A 78 -25.93 -9.90 10.05
N CYS A 79 -24.93 -9.29 9.43
CA CYS A 79 -24.81 -7.83 9.35
C CYS A 79 -25.67 -7.27 8.21
N GLY A 80 -26.85 -6.75 8.54
CA GLY A 80 -27.79 -6.18 7.53
C GLY A 80 -27.18 -5.06 6.68
N PRO A 81 -26.47 -4.06 7.26
CA PRO A 81 -25.76 -3.05 6.47
C PRO A 81 -24.69 -3.63 5.54
N CYS A 82 -23.92 -4.64 5.98
CA CYS A 82 -22.92 -5.32 5.14
C CYS A 82 -23.57 -5.99 3.93
N ARG A 83 -24.67 -6.71 4.16
CA ARG A 83 -25.42 -7.40 3.10
C ARG A 83 -26.01 -6.41 2.08
N ARG A 84 -26.33 -5.18 2.47
CA ARG A 84 -26.75 -4.12 1.55
C ARG A 84 -25.60 -3.52 0.76
N GLU A 85 -24.38 -3.53 1.31
CA GLU A 85 -23.18 -3.06 0.63
C GLU A 85 -22.58 -4.11 -0.32
N ASN A 86 -22.76 -5.41 -0.05
CA ASN A 86 -22.20 -6.49 -0.86
C ASN A 86 -22.44 -6.36 -2.37
N PRO A 87 -23.61 -5.94 -2.88
CA PRO A 87 -23.80 -5.70 -4.31
C PRO A 87 -22.83 -4.66 -4.91
N ASN A 88 -22.47 -3.61 -4.16
CA ASN A 88 -21.49 -2.62 -4.61
C ASN A 88 -20.08 -3.23 -4.65
N VAL A 89 -19.74 -4.05 -3.64
CA VAL A 89 -18.46 -4.75 -3.59
C VAL A 89 -18.33 -5.75 -4.74
N VAL A 90 -19.40 -6.52 -5.03
CA VAL A 90 -19.47 -7.42 -6.20
C VAL A 90 -19.31 -6.64 -7.50
N SER A 91 -20.04 -5.53 -7.66
CA SER A 91 -19.92 -4.67 -8.84
C SER A 91 -18.49 -4.16 -9.04
N ALA A 92 -17.82 -3.74 -7.96
CA ALA A 92 -16.43 -3.34 -8.00
C ALA A 92 -15.52 -4.50 -8.40
N TYR A 93 -15.68 -5.68 -7.79
CA TYR A 93 -14.89 -6.85 -8.15
C TYR A 93 -15.02 -7.21 -9.62
N GLU A 94 -16.26 -7.30 -10.13
CA GLU A 94 -16.52 -7.63 -11.54
C GLU A 94 -15.93 -6.61 -12.51
N LYS A 95 -16.02 -5.31 -12.18
CA LYS A 95 -15.45 -4.23 -13.02
C LYS A 95 -13.92 -4.28 -13.03
N TYR A 96 -13.28 -4.50 -11.89
CA TYR A 96 -11.85 -4.27 -11.73
C TYR A 96 -10.97 -5.52 -11.75
N LYS A 97 -11.53 -6.73 -11.59
CA LYS A 97 -10.74 -7.99 -11.57
C LYS A 97 -9.91 -8.24 -12.84
N LYS A 98 -10.30 -7.65 -13.99
CA LYS A 98 -9.59 -7.76 -15.27
C LYS A 98 -8.95 -6.45 -15.72
N ALA A 99 -9.08 -5.37 -14.94
CA ALA A 99 -8.51 -4.07 -15.28
C ALA A 99 -6.98 -4.13 -15.37
N LYS A 100 -6.41 -3.26 -16.19
CA LYS A 100 -4.96 -3.01 -16.19
C LYS A 100 -4.65 -1.91 -15.19
N TRP A 101 -3.69 -2.16 -14.34
CA TRP A 101 -3.31 -1.29 -13.25
C TRP A 101 -2.04 -0.50 -13.56
N LYS A 102 -1.85 0.65 -12.92
CA LYS A 102 -0.67 1.50 -13.13
C LYS A 102 0.61 0.82 -12.62
N ASN A 103 0.56 0.31 -11.38
CA ASN A 103 1.70 -0.28 -10.68
C ASN A 103 1.43 -1.69 -10.16
N ALA A 104 0.16 -2.09 -10.05
CA ALA A 104 -0.23 -3.38 -9.49
C ALA A 104 -0.44 -4.45 -10.58
N LYS A 105 -0.41 -5.72 -10.17
CA LYS A 105 -0.64 -6.89 -11.03
C LYS A 105 -2.14 -7.24 -11.15
N GLY A 106 -3.01 -6.59 -10.38
CA GLY A 106 -4.45 -6.85 -10.37
C GLY A 106 -5.13 -6.30 -9.12
N PHE A 107 -6.42 -6.60 -9.01
CA PHE A 107 -7.26 -6.30 -7.86
C PHE A 107 -7.75 -7.58 -7.21
N GLU A 108 -7.86 -7.56 -5.88
CA GLU A 108 -8.41 -8.68 -5.12
C GLU A 108 -9.19 -8.18 -3.90
N ILE A 109 -10.06 -9.02 -3.35
CA ILE A 109 -10.78 -8.76 -2.11
C ILE A 109 -10.38 -9.81 -1.10
N PHE A 110 -10.04 -9.39 0.12
CA PHE A 110 -9.74 -10.22 1.26
C PHE A 110 -10.82 -9.98 2.32
N SER A 111 -11.84 -10.83 2.33
CA SER A 111 -13.00 -10.69 3.21
C SER A 111 -12.79 -11.41 4.53
N VAL A 112 -12.84 -10.67 5.63
CA VAL A 112 -12.74 -11.16 7.01
C VAL A 112 -14.13 -11.19 7.62
N SER A 113 -14.65 -12.39 7.88
CA SER A 113 -15.97 -12.55 8.46
C SER A 113 -15.93 -12.60 9.99
N LEU A 114 -16.87 -11.88 10.61
CA LEU A 114 -17.16 -11.91 12.05
C LEU A 114 -18.32 -12.89 12.36
N ASP A 115 -18.47 -13.92 11.56
CA ASP A 115 -19.43 -14.99 11.84
C ASP A 115 -18.94 -15.93 12.95
N GLN A 116 -19.88 -16.60 13.60
CA GLN A 116 -19.63 -17.67 14.57
C GLN A 116 -20.14 -19.03 14.05
N ASN A 117 -20.85 -19.01 12.92
CA ASN A 117 -21.41 -20.19 12.29
C ASN A 117 -20.94 -20.27 10.84
N VAL A 118 -20.22 -21.35 10.52
CA VAL A 118 -19.61 -21.54 9.21
C VAL A 118 -20.66 -21.73 8.11
N ASP A 119 -21.78 -22.40 8.40
CA ASP A 119 -22.81 -22.66 7.39
C ASP A 119 -23.58 -21.38 7.03
N ALA A 120 -23.89 -20.54 8.03
CA ALA A 120 -24.49 -19.23 7.81
C ALA A 120 -23.56 -18.33 6.97
N TRP A 121 -22.26 -18.35 7.28
CA TRP A 121 -21.25 -17.62 6.52
C TRP A 121 -21.16 -18.10 5.07
N LYS A 122 -21.04 -19.40 4.83
CA LYS A 122 -21.03 -20.00 3.49
C LYS A 122 -22.29 -19.67 2.70
N ALA A 123 -23.45 -19.84 3.30
CA ALA A 123 -24.74 -19.52 2.66
C ALA A 123 -24.84 -18.03 2.29
N ALA A 124 -24.27 -17.13 3.09
CA ALA A 124 -24.27 -15.72 2.79
C ALA A 124 -23.33 -15.36 1.63
N ILE A 125 -22.14 -15.96 1.55
CA ILE A 125 -21.21 -15.80 0.43
C ILE A 125 -21.89 -16.21 -0.88
N GLU A 126 -22.51 -17.39 -0.90
CA GLU A 126 -23.23 -17.89 -2.07
C GLU A 126 -24.41 -16.99 -2.45
N LYS A 127 -25.26 -16.66 -1.48
CA LYS A 127 -26.47 -15.85 -1.70
C LYS A 127 -26.17 -14.45 -2.24
N ASP A 128 -25.09 -13.83 -1.77
CA ASP A 128 -24.69 -12.48 -2.17
C ASP A 128 -23.77 -12.45 -3.40
N GLY A 129 -23.40 -13.64 -3.92
CA GLY A 129 -22.55 -13.76 -5.11
C GLY A 129 -21.12 -13.24 -4.90
N LEU A 130 -20.55 -13.45 -3.70
CA LEU A 130 -19.19 -12.99 -3.37
C LEU A 130 -18.16 -13.92 -4.03
N ALA A 131 -17.83 -13.66 -5.31
CA ALA A 131 -17.16 -14.61 -6.20
C ALA A 131 -15.62 -14.61 -6.12
N TRP A 132 -15.01 -13.87 -5.21
CA TRP A 132 -13.56 -13.91 -4.97
C TRP A 132 -13.17 -15.09 -4.07
N ASN A 133 -11.86 -15.38 -4.00
CA ASN A 133 -11.40 -16.61 -3.33
C ASN A 133 -11.00 -16.43 -1.86
N TYR A 134 -10.72 -15.19 -1.44
CA TYR A 134 -10.12 -14.93 -0.13
C TYR A 134 -11.20 -14.56 0.88
N HIS A 135 -11.87 -15.57 1.39
CA HIS A 135 -12.83 -15.49 2.49
C HIS A 135 -12.25 -16.18 3.70
N VAL A 136 -12.06 -15.44 4.79
CA VAL A 136 -11.46 -15.97 6.02
C VAL A 136 -12.30 -15.66 7.25
N SER A 137 -12.24 -16.52 8.26
CA SER A 137 -12.86 -16.32 9.56
C SER A 137 -12.22 -17.20 10.61
N ASP A 138 -12.09 -16.72 11.84
CA ASP A 138 -11.75 -17.53 13.01
C ASP A 138 -13.01 -18.02 13.78
N LEU A 139 -14.19 -17.67 13.27
CA LEU A 139 -15.51 -17.98 13.82
C LEU A 139 -15.70 -17.49 15.27
N LYS A 140 -15.03 -16.40 15.65
CA LYS A 140 -15.09 -15.84 17.02
C LYS A 140 -15.98 -14.59 17.14
N GLY A 141 -16.69 -14.22 16.09
CA GLY A 141 -17.56 -13.04 16.10
C GLY A 141 -16.76 -11.77 16.37
N TRP A 142 -17.21 -10.96 17.29
CA TRP A 142 -16.53 -9.73 17.71
C TRP A 142 -15.17 -9.95 18.42
N GLN A 143 -14.84 -11.19 18.79
CA GLN A 143 -13.53 -11.57 19.30
C GLN A 143 -12.57 -11.99 18.18
N ASN A 144 -12.91 -11.71 16.92
CA ASN A 144 -12.06 -11.99 15.77
C ASN A 144 -10.70 -11.28 15.91
N GLY A 145 -9.61 -12.08 15.77
CA GLY A 145 -8.25 -11.60 16.01
C GLY A 145 -7.83 -10.49 15.05
N ALA A 146 -8.20 -10.59 13.75
CA ALA A 146 -7.90 -9.54 12.77
C ALA A 146 -8.72 -8.27 13.05
N ALA A 147 -9.99 -8.40 13.40
CA ALA A 147 -10.83 -7.26 13.76
C ALA A 147 -10.25 -6.48 14.96
N ALA A 148 -9.72 -7.19 15.96
CA ALA A 148 -9.06 -6.56 17.11
C ALA A 148 -7.79 -5.78 16.70
N VAL A 149 -6.92 -6.38 15.87
CA VAL A 149 -5.68 -5.74 15.37
C VAL A 149 -5.99 -4.51 14.52
N TYR A 150 -7.02 -4.57 13.67
CA TYR A 150 -7.42 -3.47 12.79
C TYR A 150 -8.28 -2.41 13.50
N GLY A 151 -8.62 -2.58 14.78
CA GLY A 151 -9.44 -1.65 15.53
C GLY A 151 -10.89 -1.58 15.01
N VAL A 152 -11.42 -2.70 14.51
CA VAL A 152 -12.79 -2.78 13.97
C VAL A 152 -13.79 -2.84 15.11
N THR A 153 -14.53 -1.75 15.32
CA THR A 153 -15.56 -1.62 16.35
C THR A 153 -16.98 -1.65 15.80
N SER A 154 -17.11 -1.59 14.48
CA SER A 154 -18.39 -1.68 13.75
C SER A 154 -18.15 -2.26 12.35
N ILE A 155 -19.16 -2.92 11.80
CA ILE A 155 -19.15 -3.45 10.43
C ILE A 155 -20.37 -2.93 9.64
N PRO A 156 -20.22 -2.78 8.29
CA PRO A 156 -19.04 -3.10 7.50
C PRO A 156 -17.89 -2.10 7.75
N MET A 157 -16.65 -2.58 7.68
CA MET A 157 -15.45 -1.75 7.73
C MET A 157 -14.46 -2.23 6.67
N SER A 158 -13.83 -1.30 5.94
CA SER A 158 -12.91 -1.67 4.88
C SER A 158 -11.63 -0.85 4.90
N PHE A 159 -10.56 -1.46 4.38
CA PHE A 159 -9.26 -0.85 4.14
C PHE A 159 -8.84 -1.18 2.71
N LEU A 160 -8.46 -0.18 1.94
CA LEU A 160 -7.85 -0.39 0.62
C LEU A 160 -6.34 -0.28 0.77
N ILE A 161 -5.62 -1.32 0.32
CA ILE A 161 -4.16 -1.32 0.32
C ILE A 161 -3.64 -1.36 -1.12
N ASP A 162 -2.50 -0.70 -1.32
CA ASP A 162 -1.78 -0.71 -2.60
C ASP A 162 -0.97 -2.01 -2.80
N GLU A 163 -0.23 -2.09 -3.91
CA GLU A 163 0.60 -3.24 -4.27
C GLU A 163 1.74 -3.53 -3.27
N ASN A 164 2.11 -2.53 -2.46
CA ASN A 164 3.12 -2.65 -1.41
C ASN A 164 2.50 -3.03 -0.06
N GLY A 165 1.17 -3.03 0.03
CA GLY A 165 0.43 -3.28 1.26
C GLY A 165 0.22 -2.04 2.12
N ILE A 166 0.42 -0.85 1.57
CA ILE A 166 0.18 0.41 2.26
C ILE A 166 -1.29 0.75 2.20
N ILE A 167 -1.87 1.15 3.33
CA ILE A 167 -3.27 1.58 3.42
C ILE A 167 -3.40 2.93 2.72
N VAL A 168 -4.19 2.96 1.65
CA VAL A 168 -4.44 4.16 0.84
C VAL A 168 -5.82 4.77 1.10
N ALA A 169 -6.78 3.98 1.57
CA ALA A 169 -8.11 4.46 1.93
C ALA A 169 -8.79 3.54 2.95
N LYS A 170 -9.82 4.05 3.62
CA LYS A 170 -10.60 3.31 4.64
C LYS A 170 -12.08 3.62 4.52
N ASN A 171 -12.93 2.69 4.99
CA ASN A 171 -14.37 2.88 5.11
C ASN A 171 -15.07 3.22 3.79
N LEU A 172 -14.60 2.62 2.70
CA LEU A 172 -15.16 2.83 1.36
C LEU A 172 -16.54 2.17 1.23
N ARG A 173 -17.48 2.91 0.62
CA ARG A 173 -18.86 2.47 0.39
C ARG A 173 -19.34 2.94 -0.99
N GLY A 174 -20.19 2.14 -1.63
CA GLY A 174 -20.86 2.51 -2.87
C GLY A 174 -19.89 3.06 -3.91
N LEU A 175 -20.23 4.21 -4.48
CA LEU A 175 -19.44 4.86 -5.53
C LEU A 175 -18.05 5.30 -5.09
N GLU A 176 -17.83 5.53 -3.79
CA GLU A 176 -16.51 5.94 -3.29
C GLU A 176 -15.47 4.83 -3.45
N LEU A 177 -15.87 3.56 -3.29
CA LEU A 177 -15.01 2.42 -3.59
C LEU A 177 -14.55 2.46 -5.05
N HIS A 178 -15.46 2.70 -5.99
CA HIS A 178 -15.11 2.78 -7.41
C HIS A 178 -14.17 3.95 -7.71
N LYS A 179 -14.42 5.13 -7.14
CA LYS A 179 -13.54 6.31 -7.32
C LYS A 179 -12.13 6.05 -6.83
N GLN A 180 -11.98 5.42 -5.64
CA GLN A 180 -10.67 5.10 -5.11
C GLN A 180 -9.94 4.06 -5.98
N LEU A 181 -10.64 3.05 -6.49
CA LEU A 181 -10.05 2.07 -7.41
C LEU A 181 -9.63 2.71 -8.74
N ASP A 182 -10.45 3.61 -9.31
CA ASP A 182 -10.17 4.30 -10.57
C ASP A 182 -8.85 5.11 -10.51
N VAL A 183 -8.44 5.60 -9.33
CA VAL A 183 -7.14 6.30 -9.15
C VAL A 183 -5.96 5.41 -9.54
N HIS A 184 -6.05 4.10 -9.30
CA HIS A 184 -4.98 3.14 -9.52
C HIS A 184 -5.06 2.43 -10.88
N VAL A 185 -6.20 2.53 -11.58
CA VAL A 185 -6.45 1.87 -12.88
C VAL A 185 -5.73 2.62 -14.01
N LYS A 186 -5.14 1.87 -14.94
CA LYS A 186 -4.59 2.36 -16.20
C LYS A 186 -5.64 2.27 -17.32
N SER A 187 -6.37 1.16 -17.41
CA SER A 187 -7.50 0.94 -18.31
C SER A 187 -8.39 -0.21 -17.81
N LEU A 188 -9.67 -0.14 -18.10
CA LEU A 188 -10.64 -1.21 -17.84
C LEU A 188 -10.62 -2.25 -18.95
#